data_2603ae7709c697391878c814eaf64465
#
_entry.id   2603ae7709c697391878c814eaf64465
#
_cell.length_a   1.000
_cell.length_b   1.000
_cell.length_c   1.000
_cell.angle_alpha   90.00
_cell.angle_beta   90.00
_cell.angle_gamma   90.00
#
_symmetry.space_group_name_H-M   'P 1'
#
loop_
_entity.id
_entity.type
_entity.pdbx_description
1 polymer ?
#
loop_
_entity_poly.entity_id
_entity_poly.type
_entity_poly.pdbx_seq_one_letter_code
_entity_poly.pdbx_strand_id
1 'polypeptide(L)'
;MKGIILAGGSGTRLHPLTLAMSKQMMPIYDKPMIYYPLSVLMMAGIKEILIISTPHDLPHFEKLLGTGESIGCKFSYIVQEVPNGLAQAFVLGEKFIGKDKVALILGDNIFYGVGLGRTFQTINDPDGGVVFAYHVSDPERYGVVDFDKQNNVLSIEEKPKEPKSNYAVPGLYFYDNSVVEIAKNLKPSPRGEYEITDVNKEYLKRGKLKVSIMDRGTAWLDTGTFASLMQAGQFVQVIEERQGLKIGCIEEVAFKMNYISKEQLIKIAEPLTKSGYGNYLLELAKHADK
;
A
#
# COMPACT_ATOMS: atom_id res chain seq x y z
N MET A 1 -2.80 -7.22 -13.92
CA MET A 1 -1.81 -6.90 -12.84
C MET A 1 -2.27 -7.52 -11.54
N LYS A 2 -1.35 -7.96 -10.70
CA LYS A 2 -1.58 -8.47 -9.35
C LYS A 2 -1.03 -7.50 -8.30
N GLY A 3 -1.53 -7.62 -7.06
CA GLY A 3 -1.08 -6.78 -5.95
C GLY A 3 -0.39 -7.57 -4.87
N ILE A 4 0.58 -6.99 -4.19
CA ILE A 4 1.19 -7.53 -2.98
C ILE A 4 1.07 -6.47 -1.88
N ILE A 5 0.55 -6.85 -0.73
CA ILE A 5 0.64 -6.07 0.51
C ILE A 5 1.70 -6.72 1.39
N LEU A 6 2.79 -6.01 1.66
CA LEU A 6 3.78 -6.49 2.61
C LEU A 6 3.41 -5.97 4.00
N ALA A 7 2.86 -6.86 4.81
CA ALA A 7 2.39 -6.61 6.17
C ALA A 7 3.23 -7.37 7.22
N GLY A 8 4.51 -7.51 6.94
CA GLY A 8 5.50 -8.11 7.84
C GLY A 8 6.27 -7.09 8.66
N GLY A 9 7.29 -7.58 9.36
CA GLY A 9 8.18 -6.79 10.20
C GLY A 9 7.88 -6.92 11.69
N SER A 10 8.92 -6.74 12.52
CA SER A 10 8.83 -6.93 13.98
C SER A 10 8.07 -5.82 14.72
N GLY A 11 7.83 -4.68 14.09
CA GLY A 11 7.14 -3.54 14.69
C GLY A 11 7.82 -2.96 15.94
N THR A 12 9.09 -3.26 16.22
CA THR A 12 9.79 -2.95 17.47
C THR A 12 9.78 -1.48 17.85
N ARG A 13 9.71 -0.57 16.88
CA ARG A 13 9.60 0.88 17.12
C ARG A 13 8.28 1.30 17.79
N LEU A 14 7.30 0.42 17.79
CA LEU A 14 5.98 0.62 18.41
C LEU A 14 5.75 -0.26 19.63
N HIS A 15 6.80 -0.91 20.17
CA HIS A 15 6.65 -1.63 21.43
C HIS A 15 6.27 -0.66 22.56
N PRO A 16 5.35 -1.05 23.48
CA PRO A 16 4.77 -2.37 23.63
C PRO A 16 3.53 -2.68 22.79
N LEU A 17 3.02 -1.74 21.99
CA LEU A 17 1.76 -1.93 21.23
C LEU A 17 1.81 -3.15 20.31
N THR A 18 2.97 -3.41 19.70
CA THR A 18 3.16 -4.49 18.72
C THR A 18 3.70 -5.79 19.32
N LEU A 19 3.64 -5.96 20.64
CA LEU A 19 4.04 -7.22 21.30
C LEU A 19 3.04 -8.35 21.05
N ALA A 20 1.76 -8.03 20.89
CA ALA A 20 0.69 -9.02 20.76
C ALA A 20 -0.02 -9.00 19.41
N MET A 21 0.27 -8.04 18.54
CA MET A 21 -0.36 -7.93 17.23
C MET A 21 0.52 -7.22 16.22
N SER A 22 0.32 -7.55 14.95
CA SER A 22 0.91 -6.80 13.85
C SER A 22 0.51 -5.34 13.88
N LYS A 23 1.46 -4.45 13.56
CA LYS A 23 1.21 -3.02 13.39
C LYS A 23 0.04 -2.76 12.42
N GLN A 24 -0.03 -3.49 11.33
CA GLN A 24 -1.04 -3.32 10.29
C GLN A 24 -2.46 -3.76 10.72
N MET A 25 -2.57 -4.43 11.86
CA MET A 25 -3.86 -4.75 12.50
C MET A 25 -4.34 -3.65 13.46
N MET A 26 -3.46 -2.71 13.83
CA MET A 26 -3.84 -1.61 14.72
C MET A 26 -4.90 -0.71 14.06
N PRO A 27 -5.80 -0.13 14.86
CA PRO A 27 -6.78 0.79 14.33
C PRO A 27 -6.13 2.11 13.90
N ILE A 28 -6.52 2.60 12.74
CA ILE A 28 -6.37 3.99 12.33
C ILE A 28 -7.76 4.58 12.29
N TYR A 29 -8.13 5.29 13.34
CA TYR A 29 -9.46 5.82 13.62
C TYR A 29 -10.50 4.71 13.75
N ASP A 30 -11.24 4.36 12.70
CA ASP A 30 -12.41 3.47 12.75
C ASP A 30 -12.22 2.10 12.07
N LYS A 31 -11.03 1.83 11.54
CA LYS A 31 -10.74 0.57 10.83
C LYS A 31 -9.29 0.11 10.96
N PRO A 32 -8.99 -1.17 10.71
CA PRO A 32 -7.61 -1.67 10.72
C PRO A 32 -6.74 -0.98 9.68
N MET A 33 -5.48 -0.72 10.02
CA MET A 33 -4.51 -0.03 9.16
C MET A 33 -4.39 -0.66 7.77
N ILE A 34 -4.43 -1.99 7.67
CA ILE A 34 -4.30 -2.70 6.38
C ILE A 34 -5.40 -2.35 5.36
N TYR A 35 -6.55 -1.82 5.80
CA TYR A 35 -7.63 -1.41 4.90
C TYR A 35 -7.20 -0.27 3.99
N TYR A 36 -6.34 0.62 4.45
CA TYR A 36 -5.86 1.76 3.67
C TYR A 36 -5.01 1.32 2.46
N PRO A 37 -3.90 0.57 2.61
CA PRO A 37 -3.16 0.07 1.45
C PRO A 37 -3.98 -0.89 0.59
N LEU A 38 -4.86 -1.70 1.18
CA LEU A 38 -5.77 -2.56 0.42
C LEU A 38 -6.68 -1.73 -0.49
N SER A 39 -7.27 -0.66 0.02
CA SER A 39 -8.11 0.25 -0.78
C SER A 39 -7.35 0.89 -1.94
N VAL A 40 -6.07 1.20 -1.76
CA VAL A 40 -5.19 1.75 -2.82
C VAL A 40 -5.03 0.76 -3.97
N LEU A 41 -4.72 -0.51 -3.68
CA LEU A 41 -4.62 -1.54 -4.72
C LEU A 41 -5.96 -1.75 -5.43
N MET A 42 -7.07 -1.75 -4.69
CA MET A 42 -8.40 -1.88 -5.26
C MET A 42 -8.75 -0.70 -6.17
N MET A 43 -8.43 0.55 -5.77
CA MET A 43 -8.61 1.74 -6.61
C MET A 43 -7.75 1.71 -7.88
N ALA A 44 -6.60 1.04 -7.85
CA ALA A 44 -5.78 0.80 -9.04
C ALA A 44 -6.37 -0.26 -10.00
N GLY A 45 -7.51 -0.86 -9.67
CA GLY A 45 -8.15 -1.89 -10.49
C GLY A 45 -7.64 -3.31 -10.19
N ILE A 46 -6.89 -3.51 -9.11
CA ILE A 46 -6.26 -4.79 -8.76
C ILE A 46 -7.21 -5.59 -7.87
N LYS A 47 -7.57 -6.80 -8.31
CA LYS A 47 -8.49 -7.71 -7.59
C LYS A 47 -7.78 -8.92 -6.97
N GLU A 48 -6.70 -9.41 -7.60
CA GLU A 48 -5.90 -10.50 -7.07
C GLU A 48 -4.77 -9.92 -6.21
N ILE A 49 -4.84 -10.17 -4.89
CA ILE A 49 -3.94 -9.54 -3.93
C ILE A 49 -3.34 -10.59 -3.01
N LEU A 50 -2.03 -10.57 -2.88
CA LEU A 50 -1.25 -11.40 -1.97
C LEU A 50 -0.90 -10.60 -0.72
N ILE A 51 -1.24 -11.14 0.44
CA ILE A 51 -0.83 -10.62 1.74
C ILE A 51 0.37 -11.43 2.22
N ILE A 52 1.49 -10.76 2.47
CA ILE A 52 2.70 -11.37 3.02
C ILE A 52 2.89 -10.87 4.44
N SER A 53 2.98 -11.78 5.41
CA SER A 53 3.17 -11.43 6.82
C SER A 53 4.00 -12.47 7.56
N THR A 54 4.27 -12.22 8.84
CA THR A 54 4.99 -13.15 9.71
C THR A 54 4.15 -14.40 10.01
N PRO A 55 4.77 -15.53 10.42
CA PRO A 55 4.03 -16.74 10.83
C PRO A 55 3.01 -16.46 11.95
N HIS A 56 3.36 -15.56 12.88
CA HIS A 56 2.50 -15.20 14.01
C HIS A 56 1.28 -14.39 13.57
N ASP A 57 1.45 -13.45 12.63
CA ASP A 57 0.41 -12.47 12.31
C ASP A 57 -0.48 -12.88 11.14
N LEU A 58 0.02 -13.72 10.22
CA LEU A 58 -0.71 -14.11 9.00
C LEU A 58 -2.10 -14.70 9.29
N PRO A 59 -2.31 -15.56 10.31
CA PRO A 59 -3.64 -16.08 10.63
C PRO A 59 -4.65 -15.00 11.02
N HIS A 60 -4.18 -13.89 11.59
CA HIS A 60 -5.06 -12.76 11.94
C HIS A 60 -5.54 -12.01 10.69
N PHE A 61 -4.65 -11.85 9.68
CA PHE A 61 -5.05 -11.27 8.39
C PHE A 61 -6.00 -12.18 7.64
N GLU A 62 -5.78 -13.50 7.64
CA GLU A 62 -6.71 -14.48 7.05
C GLU A 62 -8.09 -14.40 7.70
N LYS A 63 -8.14 -14.28 9.03
CA LYS A 63 -9.39 -14.14 9.78
C LYS A 63 -10.10 -12.80 9.47
N LEU A 64 -9.35 -11.70 9.32
CA LEU A 64 -9.91 -10.38 9.07
C LEU A 64 -10.44 -10.24 7.65
N LEU A 65 -9.65 -10.66 6.66
CA LEU A 65 -9.90 -10.38 5.25
C LEU A 65 -10.57 -11.54 4.49
N GLY A 66 -10.47 -12.77 5.01
CA GLY A 66 -11.02 -13.97 4.38
C GLY A 66 -10.44 -14.23 3.00
N THR A 67 -11.27 -14.69 2.07
CA THR A 67 -10.88 -14.94 0.67
C THR A 67 -10.94 -13.70 -0.21
N GLY A 68 -11.55 -12.61 0.27
CA GLY A 68 -11.80 -11.39 -0.50
C GLY A 68 -13.05 -11.43 -1.38
N GLU A 69 -13.70 -12.59 -1.52
CA GLU A 69 -14.87 -12.77 -2.39
C GLU A 69 -16.03 -11.84 -2.04
N SER A 70 -16.24 -11.56 -0.75
CA SER A 70 -17.31 -10.68 -0.27
C SER A 70 -17.21 -9.26 -0.87
N ILE A 71 -16.00 -8.80 -1.19
CA ILE A 71 -15.74 -7.50 -1.80
C ILE A 71 -15.26 -7.60 -3.26
N GLY A 72 -15.52 -8.74 -3.91
CA GLY A 72 -15.20 -8.98 -5.31
C GLY A 72 -13.71 -9.05 -5.63
N CYS A 73 -12.89 -9.38 -4.64
CA CYS A 73 -11.45 -9.62 -4.75
C CYS A 73 -11.11 -11.09 -4.53
N LYS A 74 -9.84 -11.44 -4.75
CA LYS A 74 -9.27 -12.74 -4.43
C LYS A 74 -7.98 -12.56 -3.67
N PHE A 75 -7.98 -12.95 -2.40
CA PHE A 75 -6.81 -12.85 -1.54
C PHE A 75 -6.06 -14.18 -1.46
N SER A 76 -4.75 -14.08 -1.40
CA SER A 76 -3.81 -15.17 -1.13
C SER A 76 -2.90 -14.74 0.01
N TYR A 77 -2.30 -15.72 0.69
CA TYR A 77 -1.54 -15.47 1.91
C TYR A 77 -0.24 -16.26 1.86
N ILE A 78 0.88 -15.61 2.18
CA ILE A 78 2.20 -16.25 2.26
C ILE A 78 2.92 -15.77 3.51
N VAL A 79 3.56 -16.73 4.19
CA VAL A 79 4.43 -16.45 5.33
C VAL A 79 5.78 -15.91 4.85
N GLN A 80 6.25 -14.84 5.48
CA GLN A 80 7.62 -14.38 5.47
C GLN A 80 8.27 -14.76 6.80
N GLU A 81 9.05 -15.84 6.82
CA GLU A 81 9.68 -16.36 8.04
C GLU A 81 10.64 -15.36 8.69
N VAL A 82 11.43 -14.68 7.86
CA VAL A 82 12.39 -13.67 8.30
C VAL A 82 12.23 -12.42 7.44
N PRO A 83 12.04 -11.22 8.05
CA PRO A 83 11.87 -9.97 7.31
C PRO A 83 13.21 -9.46 6.76
N ASN A 84 13.67 -10.04 5.67
CA ASN A 84 14.98 -9.75 5.04
C ASN A 84 14.93 -8.61 4.00
N GLY A 85 13.96 -7.71 4.10
CA GLY A 85 13.83 -6.57 3.18
C GLY A 85 12.63 -6.67 2.24
N LEU A 86 12.30 -5.52 1.63
CA LEU A 86 11.06 -5.37 0.86
C LEU A 86 11.08 -6.15 -0.45
N ALA A 87 12.24 -6.24 -1.11
CA ALA A 87 12.36 -6.93 -2.40
C ALA A 87 12.12 -8.45 -2.29
N GLN A 88 12.25 -9.03 -1.11
CA GLN A 88 11.94 -10.45 -0.87
C GLN A 88 10.48 -10.78 -1.21
N ALA A 89 9.57 -9.81 -1.14
CA ALA A 89 8.16 -10.00 -1.48
C ALA A 89 7.95 -10.55 -2.89
N PHE A 90 8.79 -10.18 -3.87
CA PHE A 90 8.69 -10.67 -5.24
C PHE A 90 9.18 -12.11 -5.38
N VAL A 91 10.18 -12.50 -4.60
CA VAL A 91 10.69 -13.87 -4.58
C VAL A 91 9.67 -14.80 -3.92
N LEU A 92 9.12 -14.42 -2.77
CA LEU A 92 8.08 -15.17 -2.08
C LEU A 92 6.80 -15.27 -2.93
N GLY A 93 6.45 -14.16 -3.57
CA GLY A 93 5.25 -14.04 -4.40
C GLY A 93 5.39 -14.59 -5.83
N GLU A 94 6.53 -15.14 -6.23
CA GLU A 94 6.80 -15.54 -7.62
C GLU A 94 5.69 -16.40 -8.22
N LYS A 95 5.26 -17.47 -7.53
CA LYS A 95 4.20 -18.36 -8.01
C LYS A 95 2.86 -17.63 -8.15
N PHE A 96 2.56 -16.72 -7.23
CA PHE A 96 1.38 -15.87 -7.28
C PHE A 96 1.45 -14.89 -8.44
N ILE A 97 2.56 -14.19 -8.61
CA ILE A 97 2.78 -13.22 -9.69
C ILE A 97 2.66 -13.92 -11.05
N GLY A 98 3.31 -15.07 -11.23
CA GLY A 98 3.36 -15.79 -12.49
C GLY A 98 3.99 -14.94 -13.59
N LYS A 99 3.21 -14.66 -14.66
CA LYS A 99 3.64 -13.80 -15.79
C LYS A 99 3.06 -12.39 -15.73
N ASP A 100 2.31 -12.07 -14.69
CA ASP A 100 1.66 -10.78 -14.56
C ASP A 100 2.62 -9.68 -14.11
N LYS A 101 2.26 -8.44 -14.40
CA LYS A 101 2.80 -7.25 -13.76
C LYS A 101 2.33 -7.19 -12.31
N VAL A 102 3.05 -6.51 -11.45
CA VAL A 102 2.77 -6.51 -10.02
C VAL A 102 2.91 -5.13 -9.41
N ALA A 103 1.96 -4.77 -8.54
CA ALA A 103 2.10 -3.64 -7.62
C ALA A 103 2.47 -4.17 -6.22
N LEU A 104 3.41 -3.51 -5.56
CA LEU A 104 3.76 -3.72 -4.16
C LEU A 104 3.37 -2.49 -3.36
N ILE A 105 2.65 -2.70 -2.27
CA ILE A 105 2.38 -1.65 -1.29
C ILE A 105 2.77 -2.11 0.11
N LEU A 106 3.32 -1.18 0.91
CA LEU A 106 3.61 -1.46 2.31
C LEU A 106 2.33 -1.34 3.14
N GLY A 107 2.10 -2.32 3.99
CA GLY A 107 0.88 -2.46 4.78
C GLY A 107 0.62 -1.36 5.82
N ASP A 108 1.59 -0.46 6.00
CA ASP A 108 1.57 0.65 6.96
C ASP A 108 1.54 2.04 6.30
N ASN A 109 1.37 2.09 4.98
CA ASN A 109 1.31 3.34 4.23
C ASN A 109 -0.13 3.74 3.94
N ILE A 110 -0.48 4.97 4.27
CA ILE A 110 -1.79 5.56 4.04
C ILE A 110 -1.65 6.65 2.99
N PHE A 111 -2.49 6.57 1.95
CA PHE A 111 -2.56 7.58 0.90
C PHE A 111 -3.95 8.19 0.85
N TYR A 112 -4.01 9.52 0.75
CA TYR A 112 -5.25 10.25 0.57
C TYR A 112 -5.01 11.46 -0.35
N GLY A 113 -5.88 11.68 -1.30
CA GLY A 113 -5.80 12.81 -2.22
C GLY A 113 -6.78 12.71 -3.37
N VAL A 114 -7.09 13.87 -3.94
CA VAL A 114 -8.01 13.97 -5.09
C VAL A 114 -7.37 13.31 -6.32
N GLY A 115 -8.11 12.43 -6.97
CA GLY A 115 -7.70 11.82 -8.24
C GLY A 115 -6.71 10.67 -8.14
N LEU A 116 -6.22 10.29 -6.94
CA LEU A 116 -5.25 9.21 -6.77
C LEU A 116 -5.68 7.90 -7.42
N GLY A 117 -6.96 7.51 -7.30
CA GLY A 117 -7.46 6.30 -7.96
C GLY A 117 -7.30 6.33 -9.48
N ARG A 118 -7.56 7.48 -10.12
CA ARG A 118 -7.33 7.65 -11.56
C ARG A 118 -5.84 7.57 -11.90
N THR A 119 -4.99 8.22 -11.14
CA THR A 119 -3.53 8.14 -11.31
C THR A 119 -3.07 6.69 -11.23
N PHE A 120 -3.49 5.92 -10.23
CA PHE A 120 -3.11 4.52 -10.08
C PHE A 120 -3.61 3.65 -11.24
N GLN A 121 -4.80 3.92 -11.78
CA GLN A 121 -5.32 3.20 -12.96
C GLN A 121 -4.52 3.50 -14.23
N THR A 122 -3.99 4.71 -14.41
CA THR A 122 -3.18 5.05 -15.61
C THR A 122 -1.82 4.38 -15.61
N ILE A 123 -1.30 3.97 -14.45
CA ILE A 123 0.03 3.36 -14.31
C ILE A 123 -0.02 1.85 -14.02
N ASN A 124 -1.20 1.24 -14.08
CA ASN A 124 -1.36 -0.19 -13.76
C ASN A 124 -0.88 -1.15 -14.86
N ASP A 125 -0.30 -0.62 -15.94
CA ASP A 125 0.33 -1.41 -17.03
C ASP A 125 1.76 -0.91 -17.34
N PRO A 126 2.70 -0.93 -16.36
CA PRO A 126 4.04 -0.37 -16.54
C PRO A 126 4.88 -1.21 -17.52
N ASP A 127 5.71 -0.53 -18.32
CA ASP A 127 6.88 -1.12 -19.00
C ASP A 127 8.12 -0.71 -18.21
N GLY A 128 8.55 -1.55 -17.29
CA GLY A 128 9.59 -1.27 -16.30
C GLY A 128 9.04 -1.02 -14.90
N GLY A 129 9.70 -0.13 -14.14
CA GLY A 129 9.32 0.27 -12.78
C GLY A 129 8.72 1.68 -12.74
N VAL A 130 7.70 1.87 -11.90
CA VAL A 130 7.16 3.18 -11.57
C VAL A 130 7.22 3.37 -10.06
N VAL A 131 7.88 4.44 -9.63
CA VAL A 131 7.93 4.90 -8.24
C VAL A 131 7.21 6.24 -8.10
N PHE A 132 6.79 6.56 -6.89
CA PHE A 132 6.21 7.86 -6.60
C PHE A 132 7.25 8.78 -5.97
N ALA A 133 7.07 10.09 -6.14
CA ALA A 133 7.87 11.12 -5.50
C ALA A 133 6.96 12.00 -4.65
N TYR A 134 7.19 12.02 -3.35
CA TYR A 134 6.45 12.82 -2.38
C TYR A 134 7.39 13.80 -1.68
N HIS A 135 7.07 15.10 -1.74
CA HIS A 135 7.91 16.14 -1.13
C HIS A 135 7.81 16.11 0.39
N VAL A 136 8.96 15.97 1.07
CA VAL A 136 9.08 15.92 2.53
C VAL A 136 10.10 16.95 3.04
N SER A 137 10.07 17.22 4.33
CA SER A 137 11.04 18.09 5.00
C SER A 137 12.26 17.35 5.55
N ASP A 138 12.18 16.01 5.66
CA ASP A 138 13.16 15.12 6.30
C ASP A 138 13.50 13.92 5.38
N PRO A 139 14.00 14.19 4.14
CA PRO A 139 14.18 13.16 3.11
C PRO A 139 15.19 12.06 3.49
N GLU A 140 16.16 12.34 4.36
CA GLU A 140 17.17 11.40 4.82
C GLU A 140 16.61 10.14 5.52
N ARG A 141 15.35 10.18 5.91
CA ARG A 141 14.67 9.05 6.54
C ARG A 141 14.17 7.99 5.55
N TYR A 142 14.11 8.32 4.27
CA TYR A 142 13.43 7.55 3.23
C TYR A 142 14.35 7.18 2.07
N GLY A 143 13.89 6.35 1.17
CA GLY A 143 14.44 6.31 -0.18
C GLY A 143 14.19 7.66 -0.84
N VAL A 144 15.20 8.25 -1.48
CA VAL A 144 15.12 9.56 -2.12
C VAL A 144 15.31 9.41 -3.61
N VAL A 145 14.41 10.00 -4.41
CA VAL A 145 14.51 10.06 -5.87
C VAL A 145 14.84 11.47 -6.34
N ASP A 146 15.80 11.59 -7.25
CA ASP A 146 16.11 12.83 -7.95
C ASP A 146 15.78 12.69 -9.44
N PHE A 147 15.24 13.75 -10.04
CA PHE A 147 14.79 13.76 -11.43
C PHE A 147 14.88 15.15 -12.05
N ASP A 148 14.97 15.19 -13.39
CA ASP A 148 15.04 16.42 -14.15
C ASP A 148 13.65 17.07 -14.39
N LYS A 149 13.65 18.23 -15.07
CA LYS A 149 12.43 18.98 -15.40
C LYS A 149 11.48 18.22 -16.34
N GLN A 150 11.94 17.18 -17.00
CA GLN A 150 11.17 16.29 -17.85
C GLN A 150 10.69 15.04 -17.11
N ASN A 151 10.91 14.97 -15.79
CA ASN A 151 10.64 13.82 -14.93
C ASN A 151 11.43 12.57 -15.27
N ASN A 152 12.62 12.71 -15.90
CA ASN A 152 13.54 11.59 -16.03
C ASN A 152 14.28 11.38 -14.71
N VAL A 153 14.26 10.15 -14.19
CA VAL A 153 14.96 9.82 -12.95
C VAL A 153 16.47 9.89 -13.18
N LEU A 154 17.17 10.68 -12.37
CA LEU A 154 18.61 10.86 -12.37
C LEU A 154 19.30 9.97 -11.35
N SER A 155 18.73 9.85 -10.16
CA SER A 155 19.26 8.96 -9.12
C SER A 155 18.15 8.50 -8.16
N ILE A 156 18.41 7.37 -7.47
CA ILE A 156 17.59 6.90 -6.37
C ILE A 156 18.52 6.30 -5.31
N GLU A 157 18.38 6.74 -4.05
CA GLU A 157 19.26 6.39 -2.96
C GLU A 157 18.46 6.04 -1.69
N GLU A 158 18.88 4.97 -1.00
CA GLU A 158 18.25 4.55 0.27
C GLU A 158 18.84 5.32 1.42
N LYS A 159 18.00 6.11 2.13
CA LYS A 159 18.36 6.86 3.33
C LYS A 159 19.72 7.58 3.22
N PRO A 160 19.89 8.44 2.22
CA PRO A 160 21.16 9.14 2.01
C PRO A 160 21.43 10.10 3.18
N LYS A 161 22.71 10.20 3.57
CA LYS A 161 23.12 11.20 4.58
C LYS A 161 23.02 12.63 4.04
N GLU A 162 23.24 12.80 2.75
CA GLU A 162 23.14 14.05 2.00
C GLU A 162 22.17 13.86 0.84
N PRO A 163 20.86 14.07 1.06
CA PRO A 163 19.85 13.88 0.03
C PRO A 163 20.02 14.86 -1.14
N LYS A 164 19.93 14.37 -2.39
CA LYS A 164 20.01 15.19 -3.60
C LYS A 164 18.73 15.95 -3.90
N SER A 165 17.62 15.50 -3.33
CA SER A 165 16.31 16.14 -3.46
C SER A 165 15.50 15.97 -2.19
N ASN A 166 14.37 16.69 -2.08
CA ASN A 166 13.40 16.54 -0.99
C ASN A 166 12.26 15.56 -1.36
N TYR A 167 12.45 14.71 -2.37
CA TYR A 167 11.42 13.79 -2.82
C TYR A 167 11.66 12.37 -2.29
N ALA A 168 10.91 12.03 -1.25
CA ALA A 168 10.85 10.67 -0.71
C ALA A 168 10.08 9.75 -1.64
N VAL A 169 10.46 8.48 -1.65
CA VAL A 169 9.77 7.40 -2.36
C VAL A 169 8.83 6.70 -1.38
N PRO A 170 7.51 6.92 -1.46
CA PRO A 170 6.54 6.19 -0.66
C PRO A 170 6.53 4.69 -0.94
N GLY A 171 5.99 3.94 0.01
CA GLY A 171 5.91 2.49 -0.07
C GLY A 171 4.84 1.96 -1.03
N LEU A 172 4.81 2.47 -2.25
CA LEU A 172 3.93 2.02 -3.34
C LEU A 172 4.71 1.98 -4.65
N TYR A 173 4.73 0.82 -5.29
CA TYR A 173 5.55 0.52 -6.45
C TYR A 173 4.75 -0.26 -7.48
N PHE A 174 4.97 0.04 -8.77
CA PHE A 174 4.39 -0.72 -9.88
C PHE A 174 5.50 -1.22 -10.78
N TYR A 175 5.50 -2.51 -11.09
CA TYR A 175 6.56 -3.13 -11.87
C TYR A 175 6.03 -4.05 -12.98
N ASP A 176 6.78 -4.14 -14.05
CA ASP A 176 6.61 -5.23 -15.00
C ASP A 176 7.08 -6.56 -14.39
N ASN A 177 6.88 -7.66 -15.10
CA ASN A 177 7.20 -8.99 -14.59
C ASN A 177 8.71 -9.24 -14.35
N SER A 178 9.59 -8.44 -14.96
CA SER A 178 11.04 -8.61 -14.79
C SER A 178 11.50 -8.33 -13.36
N VAL A 179 10.67 -7.72 -12.51
CA VAL A 179 10.96 -7.49 -11.10
C VAL A 179 11.28 -8.76 -10.33
N VAL A 180 10.64 -9.89 -10.70
CA VAL A 180 10.88 -11.19 -10.03
C VAL A 180 12.32 -11.63 -10.23
N GLU A 181 12.81 -11.56 -11.48
CA GLU A 181 14.17 -11.94 -11.81
C GLU A 181 15.20 -10.95 -11.24
N ILE A 182 14.87 -9.66 -11.25
CA ILE A 182 15.70 -8.63 -10.59
C ILE A 182 15.86 -8.96 -9.11
N ALA A 183 14.74 -9.20 -8.40
CA ALA A 183 14.73 -9.47 -6.96
C ALA A 183 15.54 -10.73 -6.59
N LYS A 184 15.46 -11.80 -7.40
CA LYS A 184 16.24 -13.03 -7.21
C LYS A 184 17.74 -12.81 -7.30
N ASN A 185 18.19 -11.86 -8.11
CA ASN A 185 19.60 -11.59 -8.35
C ASN A 185 20.19 -10.49 -7.44
N LEU A 186 19.39 -9.90 -6.56
CA LEU A 186 19.87 -8.91 -5.60
C LEU A 186 20.82 -9.55 -4.58
N LYS A 187 21.76 -8.75 -4.09
CA LYS A 187 22.57 -9.06 -2.92
C LYS A 187 22.08 -8.26 -1.71
N PRO A 188 22.13 -8.83 -0.51
CA PRO A 188 21.81 -8.08 0.69
C PRO A 188 22.66 -6.83 0.82
N SER A 189 22.06 -5.73 1.26
CA SER A 189 22.76 -4.49 1.59
C SER A 189 23.65 -4.66 2.83
N PRO A 190 24.50 -3.67 3.17
CA PRO A 190 25.24 -3.69 4.44
C PRO A 190 24.38 -3.84 5.69
N ARG A 191 23.06 -3.58 5.57
CA ARG A 191 22.07 -3.82 6.65
C ARG A 191 21.55 -5.25 6.70
N GLY A 192 21.97 -6.11 5.76
CA GLY A 192 21.47 -7.48 5.61
C GLY A 192 20.12 -7.59 4.92
N GLU A 193 19.61 -6.51 4.31
CA GLU A 193 18.29 -6.46 3.69
C GLU A 193 18.36 -6.46 2.16
N TYR A 194 17.39 -7.12 1.52
CA TYR A 194 17.14 -7.01 0.07
C TYR A 194 16.32 -5.75 -0.18
N GLU A 195 17.02 -4.67 -0.56
CA GLU A 195 16.45 -3.33 -0.63
C GLU A 195 15.58 -3.15 -1.88
N ILE A 196 14.42 -2.55 -1.70
CA ILE A 196 13.58 -2.14 -2.82
C ILE A 196 14.26 -1.07 -3.67
N THR A 197 15.08 -0.24 -3.05
CA THR A 197 15.86 0.79 -3.73
C THR A 197 16.84 0.16 -4.72
N ASP A 198 17.38 -1.04 -4.45
CA ASP A 198 18.28 -1.71 -5.40
C ASP A 198 17.54 -2.33 -6.58
N VAL A 199 16.27 -2.75 -6.39
CA VAL A 199 15.37 -3.07 -7.51
C VAL A 199 15.18 -1.84 -8.40
N ASN A 200 14.89 -0.68 -7.81
CA ASN A 200 14.69 0.56 -8.55
C ASN A 200 15.98 1.03 -9.27
N LYS A 201 17.15 0.87 -8.64
CA LYS A 201 18.45 1.16 -9.31
C LYS A 201 18.66 0.29 -10.53
N GLU A 202 18.28 -0.99 -10.47
CA GLU A 202 18.40 -1.87 -11.63
C GLU A 202 17.48 -1.44 -12.78
N TYR A 203 16.24 -1.02 -12.49
CA TYR A 203 15.35 -0.41 -13.49
C TYR A 203 15.92 0.91 -14.03
N LEU A 204 16.49 1.76 -13.18
CA LEU A 204 17.13 3.00 -13.60
C LEU A 204 18.28 2.74 -14.55
N LYS A 205 19.15 1.79 -14.22
CA LYS A 205 20.28 1.36 -15.06
C LYS A 205 19.83 0.85 -16.44
N ARG A 206 18.66 0.20 -16.50
CA ARG A 206 18.05 -0.26 -17.76
C ARG A 206 17.32 0.84 -18.53
N GLY A 207 17.28 2.07 -18.02
CA GLY A 207 16.49 3.17 -18.58
C GLY A 207 14.98 2.95 -18.51
N LYS A 208 14.51 2.13 -17.56
CA LYS A 208 13.10 1.71 -17.39
C LYS A 208 12.49 2.11 -16.06
N LEU A 209 13.09 3.03 -15.29
CA LEU A 209 12.50 3.59 -14.09
C LEU A 209 11.79 4.91 -14.41
N LYS A 210 10.51 4.99 -14.07
CA LYS A 210 9.69 6.20 -14.19
C LYS A 210 9.32 6.73 -12.81
N VAL A 211 9.13 8.04 -12.70
CA VAL A 211 8.65 8.70 -11.49
C VAL A 211 7.29 9.34 -11.74
N SER A 212 6.36 9.16 -10.80
CA SER A 212 5.07 9.84 -10.75
C SER A 212 5.07 10.77 -9.54
N ILE A 213 5.03 12.09 -9.77
CA ILE A 213 5.06 13.08 -8.71
C ILE A 213 3.66 13.15 -8.06
N MET A 214 3.62 13.09 -6.74
CA MET A 214 2.39 13.31 -5.98
C MET A 214 2.18 14.81 -5.77
N ASP A 215 1.03 15.32 -6.21
CA ASP A 215 0.68 16.72 -6.14
C ASP A 215 0.48 17.23 -4.70
N ARG A 216 0.54 18.55 -4.54
CA ARG A 216 0.11 19.23 -3.32
C ARG A 216 -1.35 18.88 -3.01
N GLY A 217 -1.63 18.61 -1.73
CA GLY A 217 -2.96 18.14 -1.31
C GLY A 217 -3.09 16.63 -1.27
N THR A 218 -2.09 15.89 -1.77
CA THR A 218 -1.94 14.47 -1.44
C THR A 218 -1.33 14.34 -0.05
N ALA A 219 -1.92 13.50 0.79
CA ALA A 219 -1.33 13.06 2.05
C ALA A 219 -0.77 11.65 1.87
N TRP A 220 0.50 11.49 2.25
CA TRP A 220 1.13 10.21 2.49
C TRP A 220 1.58 10.18 3.94
N LEU A 221 1.10 9.19 4.68
CA LEU A 221 1.38 9.03 6.11
C LEU A 221 2.08 7.69 6.31
N ASP A 222 3.28 7.74 6.88
CA ASP A 222 3.95 6.58 7.44
C ASP A 222 3.53 6.44 8.92
N THR A 223 3.20 5.27 9.36
CA THR A 223 2.76 5.03 10.75
C THR A 223 3.87 4.39 11.58
N GLY A 224 5.14 4.78 11.33
CA GLY A 224 6.34 4.13 11.86
C GLY A 224 6.68 4.46 13.31
N THR A 225 6.07 5.48 13.91
CA THR A 225 6.31 5.93 15.29
C THR A 225 5.00 6.16 16.01
N PHE A 226 5.02 6.27 17.35
CA PHE A 226 3.82 6.59 18.14
C PHE A 226 3.18 7.91 17.69
N ALA A 227 4.00 8.92 17.42
CA ALA A 227 3.51 10.23 16.97
C ALA A 227 2.86 10.13 15.58
N SER A 228 3.51 9.49 14.60
CA SER A 228 2.95 9.37 13.26
C SER A 228 1.71 8.47 13.21
N LEU A 229 1.64 7.44 14.08
CA LEU A 229 0.44 6.61 14.22
C LEU A 229 -0.76 7.43 14.74
N MET A 230 -0.53 8.24 15.77
CA MET A 230 -1.57 9.14 16.32
C MET A 230 -2.00 10.19 15.30
N GLN A 231 -1.03 10.83 14.62
CA GLN A 231 -1.31 11.84 13.59
C GLN A 231 -2.11 11.27 12.43
N ALA A 232 -1.83 10.03 12.01
CA ALA A 232 -2.61 9.35 10.97
C ALA A 232 -4.07 9.16 11.40
N GLY A 233 -4.32 8.71 12.64
CA GLY A 233 -5.66 8.57 13.19
C GLY A 233 -6.41 9.91 13.25
N GLN A 234 -5.76 10.97 13.74
CA GLN A 234 -6.32 12.32 13.80
C GLN A 234 -6.63 12.89 12.41
N PHE A 235 -5.72 12.71 11.45
CA PHE A 235 -5.93 13.14 10.06
C PHE A 235 -7.16 12.47 9.47
N VAL A 236 -7.27 11.15 9.57
CA VAL A 236 -8.42 10.40 9.05
C VAL A 236 -9.71 10.85 9.72
N GLN A 237 -9.71 10.98 11.06
CA GLN A 237 -10.86 11.44 11.83
C GLN A 237 -11.36 12.79 11.34
N VAL A 238 -10.48 13.79 11.26
CA VAL A 238 -10.85 15.16 10.86
C VAL A 238 -11.47 15.18 9.47
N ILE A 239 -10.89 14.48 8.51
CA ILE A 239 -11.40 14.44 7.14
C ILE A 239 -12.76 13.73 7.08
N GLU A 240 -12.87 12.53 7.69
CA GLU A 240 -14.10 11.76 7.68
C GLU A 240 -15.26 12.49 8.38
N GLU A 241 -15.03 13.10 9.54
CA GLU A 241 -16.05 13.87 10.25
C GLU A 241 -16.49 15.13 9.49
N ARG A 242 -15.57 15.80 8.80
CA ARG A 242 -15.90 17.02 8.02
C ARG A 242 -16.61 16.73 6.72
N GLN A 243 -16.25 15.67 6.03
CA GLN A 243 -16.81 15.33 4.70
C GLN A 243 -17.99 14.36 4.78
N GLY A 244 -18.12 13.61 5.86
CA GLY A 244 -19.08 12.49 5.96
C GLY A 244 -18.72 11.32 5.03
N LEU A 245 -17.48 11.29 4.52
CA LEU A 245 -16.98 10.25 3.60
C LEU A 245 -15.79 9.53 4.24
N LYS A 246 -15.69 8.23 4.03
CA LYS A 246 -14.62 7.42 4.62
C LYS A 246 -13.37 7.37 3.76
N ILE A 247 -12.21 7.29 4.43
CA ILE A 247 -10.91 7.02 3.80
C ILE A 247 -10.58 5.54 3.99
N GLY A 248 -10.14 4.86 2.92
CA GLY A 248 -9.74 3.45 3.02
C GLY A 248 -10.89 2.48 3.33
N CYS A 249 -12.12 2.85 3.02
CA CYS A 249 -13.29 1.96 3.13
C CYS A 249 -13.31 1.00 1.94
N ILE A 250 -12.87 -0.23 2.16
CA ILE A 250 -12.70 -1.23 1.09
C ILE A 250 -14.03 -1.63 0.44
N GLU A 251 -15.12 -1.64 1.19
CA GLU A 251 -16.47 -1.95 0.71
C GLU A 251 -16.99 -0.84 -0.21
N GLU A 252 -16.76 0.42 0.14
CA GLU A 252 -17.06 1.57 -0.72
C GLU A 252 -16.26 1.52 -2.02
N VAL A 253 -14.95 1.24 -1.93
CA VAL A 253 -14.09 1.10 -3.11
C VAL A 253 -14.57 -0.05 -3.99
N ALA A 254 -14.90 -1.21 -3.41
CA ALA A 254 -15.44 -2.36 -4.14
C ALA A 254 -16.72 -2.00 -4.89
N PHE A 255 -17.61 -1.27 -4.25
CA PHE A 255 -18.86 -0.82 -4.86
C PHE A 255 -18.63 0.22 -5.99
N LYS A 256 -17.83 1.25 -5.72
CA LYS A 256 -17.51 2.29 -6.72
C LYS A 256 -16.72 1.76 -7.93
N MET A 257 -15.93 0.72 -7.73
CA MET A 257 -15.19 0.02 -8.79
C MET A 257 -16.04 -1.05 -9.51
N ASN A 258 -17.32 -1.19 -9.17
CA ASN A 258 -18.20 -2.24 -9.69
C ASN A 258 -17.65 -3.67 -9.45
N TYR A 259 -17.01 -3.89 -8.33
CA TYR A 259 -16.57 -5.23 -7.92
C TYR A 259 -17.73 -6.00 -7.27
N ILE A 260 -18.63 -5.27 -6.60
CA ILE A 260 -19.83 -5.80 -5.95
C ILE A 260 -21.06 -4.99 -6.36
N SER A 261 -22.23 -5.63 -6.29
CA SER A 261 -23.52 -4.97 -6.53
C SER A 261 -24.00 -4.20 -5.29
N LYS A 262 -25.06 -3.40 -5.48
CA LYS A 262 -25.75 -2.69 -4.39
C LYS A 262 -26.28 -3.67 -3.32
N GLU A 263 -26.86 -4.79 -3.73
CA GLU A 263 -27.41 -5.81 -2.83
C GLU A 263 -26.28 -6.46 -2.01
N GLN A 264 -25.14 -6.71 -2.63
CA GLN A 264 -23.95 -7.24 -1.94
C GLN A 264 -23.43 -6.22 -0.91
N LEU A 265 -23.38 -4.93 -1.27
CA LEU A 265 -22.98 -3.86 -0.33
C LEU A 265 -23.91 -3.80 0.89
N ILE A 266 -25.23 -3.87 0.67
CA ILE A 266 -26.23 -3.89 1.76
C ILE A 266 -25.98 -5.10 2.67
N LYS A 267 -25.80 -6.28 2.10
CA LYS A 267 -25.55 -7.52 2.86
C LYS A 267 -24.28 -7.43 3.74
N ILE A 268 -23.23 -6.77 3.22
CA ILE A 268 -21.99 -6.54 3.97
C ILE A 268 -22.21 -5.52 5.10
N ALA A 269 -23.04 -4.51 4.86
CA ALA A 269 -23.30 -3.42 5.80
C ALA A 269 -24.11 -3.86 7.03
N GLU A 270 -25.08 -4.76 6.86
CA GLU A 270 -26.02 -5.18 7.90
C GLU A 270 -25.35 -5.58 9.23
N PRO A 271 -24.34 -6.48 9.28
CA PRO A 271 -23.69 -6.87 10.52
C PRO A 271 -22.86 -5.76 11.16
N LEU A 272 -22.54 -4.68 10.43
CA LEU A 272 -21.67 -3.58 10.86
C LEU A 272 -22.46 -2.35 11.35
N THR A 273 -23.79 -2.40 11.40
CA THR A 273 -24.64 -1.24 11.75
C THR A 273 -24.48 -0.76 13.20
N LYS A 274 -24.10 -1.67 14.11
CA LYS A 274 -23.91 -1.33 15.53
C LYS A 274 -22.76 -0.35 15.77
N SER A 275 -21.72 -0.35 14.92
CA SER A 275 -20.58 0.55 15.03
C SER A 275 -20.76 1.87 14.28
N GLY A 276 -21.84 2.04 13.53
CA GLY A 276 -22.03 3.17 12.62
C GLY A 276 -21.36 2.99 11.26
N TYR A 277 -20.38 2.10 11.13
CA TYR A 277 -19.70 1.82 9.86
C TYR A 277 -20.68 1.25 8.82
N GLY A 278 -21.51 0.29 9.21
CA GLY A 278 -22.57 -0.26 8.35
C GLY A 278 -23.61 0.77 7.94
N ASN A 279 -23.96 1.70 8.82
CA ASN A 279 -24.91 2.78 8.48
C ASN A 279 -24.39 3.67 7.35
N TYR A 280 -23.08 3.98 7.35
CA TYR A 280 -22.43 4.68 6.24
C TYR A 280 -22.57 3.92 4.91
N LEU A 281 -22.32 2.61 4.90
CA LEU A 281 -22.46 1.77 3.70
C LEU A 281 -23.92 1.70 3.21
N LEU A 282 -24.88 1.63 4.11
CA LEU A 282 -26.30 1.66 3.76
C LEU A 282 -26.72 3.00 3.14
N GLU A 283 -26.23 4.13 3.68
CA GLU A 283 -26.48 5.44 3.08
C GLU A 283 -25.83 5.55 1.68
N LEU A 284 -24.60 5.04 1.52
CA LEU A 284 -23.96 4.97 0.21
C LEU A 284 -24.80 4.18 -0.80
N ALA A 285 -25.35 3.03 -0.39
CA ALA A 285 -26.20 2.20 -1.25
C ALA A 285 -27.52 2.92 -1.64
N LYS A 286 -28.12 3.72 -0.76
CA LYS A 286 -29.33 4.51 -1.06
C LYS A 286 -29.09 5.60 -2.12
N HIS A 287 -27.88 6.19 -2.13
CA HIS A 287 -27.53 7.27 -3.04
C HIS A 287 -26.94 6.81 -4.38
N ALA A 288 -26.79 5.51 -4.58
CA ALA A 288 -26.20 4.92 -5.79
C ALA A 288 -27.03 5.14 -7.06
N ASP A 289 -28.32 5.43 -6.93
CA ASP A 289 -29.27 5.60 -8.05
C ASP A 289 -29.45 7.09 -8.43
N LYS A 290 -28.69 8.00 -7.81
CA LYS A 290 -28.70 9.44 -8.10
C LYS A 290 -27.46 9.85 -8.90
#